data_22e6598e5086e1a49a140af53be8de82
#
_entry.id   22e6598e5086e1a49a140af53be8de82
#
_cell.length_a   1.000
_cell.length_b   1.000
_cell.length_c   1.000
_cell.angle_alpha   90.00
_cell.angle_beta   90.00
_cell.angle_gamma   90.00
#
_symmetry.space_group_name_H-M   'P 1'
#
loop_
_entity.id
_entity.type
_entity.pdbx_description
1 polymer ?
#
loop_
_entity_poly.entity_id
_entity_poly.type
_entity_poly.pdbx_seq_one_letter_code
_entity_poly.pdbx_strand_id
1 'polypeptide(L)'
;MISGLLGIPERQISSTLHLLGEGATIPFISRYRKEATGGLNEVQIENIKEQHDKLCDIARRKETILSTINEQGKLTPELEKRINATWNPTELEDIYLPYKPKRKTRAEAARQKGLEPLAMIMMLQREPNLTAKAATFVKGDVKDTEDALKGARDIIAEQVNENECARNAIRNQFTRQAEITAKVVKGKEEEAAKYRDYFDFSESLKRCTSHRLLAIRRAESEGLLKVSISPDDEACLERLDRQFVHGNNECSHQVKEATADAYKRLLKPSIETEFAAQSKEKADDEAIRVFTENLRQLLLSPPLGQKR
;
A
#
# COMPACT_ATOMS: atom_id res chain seq x y z
N MET A 1 -12.02 -19.94 -5.45
CA MET A 1 -11.45 -18.60 -5.74
C MET A 1 -10.72 -18.58 -7.08
N ILE A 2 -9.67 -19.33 -7.30
CA ILE A 2 -8.88 -19.33 -8.56
C ILE A 2 -9.78 -19.60 -9.78
N SER A 3 -10.73 -20.55 -9.66
CA SER A 3 -11.69 -20.88 -10.72
C SER A 3 -12.52 -19.66 -11.17
N GLY A 4 -13.00 -18.88 -10.21
CA GLY A 4 -13.76 -17.65 -10.52
C GLY A 4 -12.90 -16.55 -11.14
N LEU A 5 -11.61 -16.46 -10.77
CA LEU A 5 -10.69 -15.46 -11.31
C LEU A 5 -10.24 -15.78 -12.75
N LEU A 6 -9.94 -17.05 -13.02
CA LEU A 6 -9.35 -17.47 -14.28
C LEU A 6 -10.37 -18.06 -15.28
N GLY A 7 -11.62 -18.29 -14.84
CA GLY A 7 -12.63 -18.95 -15.67
C GLY A 7 -12.29 -20.42 -16.01
N ILE A 8 -11.42 -21.06 -15.22
CA ILE A 8 -10.97 -22.44 -15.41
C ILE A 8 -11.70 -23.34 -14.43
N PRO A 9 -12.22 -24.51 -14.86
CA PRO A 9 -12.89 -25.46 -13.98
C PRO A 9 -12.02 -25.91 -12.81
N GLU A 10 -12.60 -26.01 -11.63
CA GLU A 10 -11.90 -26.36 -10.40
C GLU A 10 -11.14 -27.70 -10.49
N ARG A 11 -11.71 -28.69 -11.18
CA ARG A 11 -11.05 -29.98 -11.43
C ARG A 11 -9.71 -29.81 -12.16
N GLN A 12 -9.67 -28.96 -13.19
CA GLN A 12 -8.44 -28.71 -13.97
C GLN A 12 -7.39 -27.99 -13.12
N ILE A 13 -7.81 -27.02 -12.30
CA ILE A 13 -6.94 -26.33 -11.35
C ILE A 13 -6.33 -27.31 -10.35
N SER A 14 -7.17 -28.14 -9.72
CA SER A 14 -6.72 -29.12 -8.75
C SER A 14 -5.72 -30.13 -9.34
N SER A 15 -6.01 -30.67 -10.53
CA SER A 15 -5.08 -31.55 -11.23
C SER A 15 -3.76 -30.87 -11.56
N THR A 16 -3.82 -29.61 -12.00
CA THR A 16 -2.62 -28.81 -12.33
C THR A 16 -1.76 -28.58 -11.09
N LEU A 17 -2.37 -28.18 -9.96
CA LEU A 17 -1.67 -27.93 -8.69
C LEU A 17 -1.07 -29.21 -8.12
N HIS A 18 -1.74 -30.34 -8.28
CA HIS A 18 -1.21 -31.66 -7.89
C HIS A 18 0.08 -31.99 -8.67
N LEU A 19 0.04 -31.85 -10.00
CA LEU A 19 1.22 -32.11 -10.85
C LEU A 19 2.39 -31.15 -10.54
N LEU A 20 2.10 -29.89 -10.29
CA LEU A 20 3.11 -28.91 -9.86
C LEU A 20 3.71 -29.29 -8.50
N GLY A 21 2.89 -29.76 -7.56
CA GLY A 21 3.30 -30.26 -6.23
C GLY A 21 4.20 -31.52 -6.29
N GLU A 22 4.02 -32.34 -7.31
CA GLU A 22 4.91 -33.47 -7.61
C GLU A 22 6.23 -33.07 -8.28
N GLY A 23 6.46 -31.76 -8.53
CA GLY A 23 7.68 -31.25 -9.13
C GLY A 23 7.68 -31.21 -10.68
N ALA A 24 6.51 -31.43 -11.30
CA ALA A 24 6.41 -31.30 -12.75
C ALA A 24 6.54 -29.84 -13.19
N THR A 25 7.31 -29.60 -14.26
CA THR A 25 7.49 -28.24 -14.80
C THR A 25 6.31 -27.82 -15.67
N ILE A 26 6.08 -26.51 -15.78
CA ILE A 26 4.97 -25.95 -16.60
C ILE A 26 5.02 -26.45 -18.05
N PRO A 27 6.18 -26.42 -18.75
CA PRO A 27 6.26 -26.96 -20.12
C PRO A 27 6.00 -28.48 -20.20
N PHE A 28 6.38 -29.23 -19.19
CA PHE A 28 6.08 -30.67 -19.14
C PHE A 28 4.58 -30.94 -19.02
N ILE A 29 3.90 -30.22 -18.11
CA ILE A 29 2.45 -30.37 -17.91
C ILE A 29 1.69 -29.99 -19.19
N SER A 30 2.01 -28.86 -19.80
CA SER A 30 1.32 -28.37 -20.99
C SER A 30 1.46 -29.28 -22.21
N ARG A 31 2.60 -30.02 -22.33
CA ARG A 31 2.88 -30.90 -23.46
C ARG A 31 2.46 -32.35 -23.23
N TYR A 32 2.70 -32.86 -22.02
CA TYR A 32 2.64 -34.30 -21.76
C TYR A 32 1.52 -34.69 -20.77
N ARG A 33 0.80 -33.75 -20.19
CA ARG A 33 -0.30 -34.01 -19.23
C ARG A 33 -1.62 -33.32 -19.61
N LYS A 34 -1.86 -33.17 -20.90
CA LYS A 34 -3.07 -32.52 -21.43
C LYS A 34 -4.36 -33.22 -20.99
N GLU A 35 -4.33 -34.54 -20.91
CA GLU A 35 -5.47 -35.36 -20.47
C GLU A 35 -5.84 -35.08 -19.00
N ALA A 36 -4.86 -34.83 -18.15
CA ALA A 36 -5.07 -34.52 -16.74
C ALA A 36 -5.55 -33.10 -16.48
N THR A 37 -5.06 -32.13 -17.29
CA THR A 37 -5.35 -30.71 -17.16
C THR A 37 -6.47 -30.21 -18.05
N GLY A 38 -7.02 -31.08 -18.93
CA GLY A 38 -8.04 -30.68 -19.90
C GLY A 38 -7.53 -29.76 -21.02
N GLY A 39 -6.23 -29.87 -21.36
CA GLY A 39 -5.62 -29.15 -22.46
C GLY A 39 -5.16 -27.72 -22.14
N LEU A 40 -4.92 -27.40 -20.86
CA LEU A 40 -4.39 -26.10 -20.47
C LEU A 40 -3.03 -25.82 -21.13
N ASN A 41 -2.86 -24.60 -21.61
CA ASN A 41 -1.58 -24.13 -22.14
C ASN A 41 -0.64 -23.63 -21.05
N GLU A 42 0.61 -23.33 -21.42
CA GLU A 42 1.65 -22.90 -20.48
C GLU A 42 1.26 -21.63 -19.70
N VAL A 43 0.64 -20.65 -20.36
CA VAL A 43 0.20 -19.39 -19.75
C VAL A 43 -0.91 -19.65 -18.72
N GLN A 44 -1.85 -20.51 -19.02
CA GLN A 44 -2.93 -20.86 -18.09
C GLN A 44 -2.40 -21.58 -16.86
N ILE A 45 -1.44 -22.49 -17.03
CA ILE A 45 -0.80 -23.22 -15.95
C ILE A 45 0.02 -22.27 -15.06
N GLU A 46 0.75 -21.33 -15.66
CA GLU A 46 1.50 -20.30 -14.95
C GLU A 46 0.58 -19.40 -14.13
N ASN A 47 -0.50 -18.91 -14.73
CA ASN A 47 -1.52 -18.11 -14.03
C ASN A 47 -2.13 -18.87 -12.84
N ILE A 48 -2.41 -20.16 -12.97
CA ILE A 48 -2.90 -21.00 -11.86
C ILE A 48 -1.87 -21.02 -10.74
N LYS A 49 -0.60 -21.26 -11.07
CA LYS A 49 0.49 -21.30 -10.09
C LYS A 49 0.65 -19.98 -9.38
N GLU A 50 0.73 -18.87 -10.10
CA GLU A 50 0.86 -17.53 -9.51
C GLU A 50 -0.30 -17.18 -8.57
N GLN A 51 -1.53 -17.45 -8.99
CA GLN A 51 -2.70 -17.19 -8.13
C GLN A 51 -2.71 -18.07 -6.89
N HIS A 52 -2.30 -19.33 -7.04
CA HIS A 52 -2.17 -20.24 -5.90
C HIS A 52 -1.11 -19.75 -4.92
N ASP A 53 0.09 -19.39 -5.39
CA ASP A 53 1.19 -18.91 -4.57
C ASP A 53 0.80 -17.63 -3.83
N LYS A 54 0.15 -16.65 -4.51
CA LYS A 54 -0.40 -15.44 -3.89
C LYS A 54 -1.41 -15.75 -2.77
N LEU A 55 -2.30 -16.70 -2.98
CA LEU A 55 -3.28 -17.10 -1.96
C LEU A 55 -2.62 -17.83 -0.77
N CYS A 56 -1.62 -18.66 -1.03
CA CYS A 56 -0.84 -19.31 0.02
C CYS A 56 -0.08 -18.29 0.89
N ASP A 57 0.50 -17.25 0.27
CA ASP A 57 1.17 -16.18 0.99
C ASP A 57 0.21 -15.38 1.87
N ILE A 58 -1.00 -15.07 1.36
CA ILE A 58 -2.05 -14.44 2.15
C ILE A 58 -2.48 -15.33 3.31
N ALA A 59 -2.64 -16.65 3.09
CA ALA A 59 -3.02 -17.59 4.14
C ALA A 59 -1.96 -17.64 5.26
N ARG A 60 -0.68 -17.78 4.91
CA ARG A 60 0.44 -17.73 5.88
C ARG A 60 0.48 -16.40 6.63
N ARG A 61 0.20 -15.30 5.92
CA ARG A 61 0.17 -13.97 6.54
C ARG A 61 -0.97 -13.86 7.55
N LYS A 62 -2.17 -14.40 7.24
CA LYS A 62 -3.30 -14.46 8.18
C LYS A 62 -2.93 -15.23 9.46
N GLU A 63 -2.32 -16.40 9.33
CA GLU A 63 -1.87 -17.19 10.47
C GLU A 63 -0.92 -16.38 11.38
N THR A 64 0.07 -15.72 10.79
CA THR A 64 1.01 -14.86 11.53
C THR A 64 0.28 -13.71 12.26
N ILE A 65 -0.67 -13.06 11.59
CA ILE A 65 -1.46 -11.95 12.16
C ILE A 65 -2.32 -12.45 13.33
N LEU A 66 -3.04 -13.55 13.13
CA LEU A 66 -3.89 -14.15 14.16
C LEU A 66 -3.08 -14.57 15.40
N SER A 67 -1.92 -15.21 15.20
CA SER A 67 -1.01 -15.55 16.28
C SER A 67 -0.55 -14.32 17.06
N THR A 68 -0.09 -13.28 16.35
CA THR A 68 0.40 -12.05 16.98
C THR A 68 -0.69 -11.32 17.78
N ILE A 69 -1.91 -11.25 17.26
CA ILE A 69 -3.04 -10.60 17.96
C ILE A 69 -3.48 -11.43 19.16
N ASN A 70 -3.50 -12.78 19.01
CA ASN A 70 -3.83 -13.68 20.09
C ASN A 70 -2.82 -13.63 21.26
N GLU A 71 -1.52 -13.56 20.95
CA GLU A 71 -0.46 -13.39 21.95
C GLU A 71 -0.62 -12.08 22.75
N GLN A 72 -1.21 -11.05 22.15
CA GLN A 72 -1.54 -9.79 22.82
C GLN A 72 -2.84 -9.86 23.65
N GLY A 73 -3.59 -10.98 23.57
CA GLY A 73 -4.88 -11.13 24.24
C GLY A 73 -6.00 -10.24 23.67
N LYS A 74 -5.83 -9.76 22.42
CA LYS A 74 -6.76 -8.83 21.75
C LYS A 74 -7.60 -9.47 20.65
N LEU A 75 -7.45 -10.77 20.43
CA LEU A 75 -8.21 -11.48 19.39
C LEU A 75 -9.66 -11.71 19.86
N THR A 76 -10.60 -11.09 19.15
CA THR A 76 -12.03 -11.32 19.35
C THR A 76 -12.58 -12.22 18.24
N PRO A 77 -13.70 -12.96 18.47
CA PRO A 77 -14.30 -13.81 17.43
C PRO A 77 -14.70 -13.03 16.17
N GLU A 78 -15.13 -11.77 16.33
CA GLU A 78 -15.50 -10.89 15.21
C GLU A 78 -14.26 -10.51 14.38
N LEU A 79 -13.16 -10.20 15.06
CA LEU A 79 -11.88 -9.85 14.40
C LEU A 79 -11.30 -11.05 13.66
N GLU A 80 -11.32 -12.23 14.30
CA GLU A 80 -10.88 -13.48 13.69
C GLU A 80 -11.69 -13.79 12.42
N LYS A 81 -13.02 -13.72 12.51
CA LYS A 81 -13.91 -13.93 11.37
C LYS A 81 -13.61 -12.94 10.23
N ARG A 82 -13.36 -11.69 10.56
CA ARG A 82 -13.04 -10.64 9.59
C ARG A 82 -11.69 -10.89 8.89
N ILE A 83 -10.64 -11.25 9.64
CA ILE A 83 -9.33 -11.61 9.09
C ILE A 83 -9.46 -12.83 8.17
N ASN A 84 -10.20 -13.85 8.57
CA ASN A 84 -10.39 -15.05 7.78
C ASN A 84 -11.19 -14.80 6.49
N ALA A 85 -12.12 -13.86 6.50
CA ALA A 85 -12.97 -13.54 5.35
C ALA A 85 -12.25 -12.77 4.24
N THR A 86 -11.31 -11.86 4.58
CA THR A 86 -10.63 -11.07 3.56
C THR A 86 -9.51 -11.84 2.86
N TRP A 87 -9.38 -11.64 1.54
CA TRP A 87 -8.27 -12.14 0.71
C TRP A 87 -7.54 -11.00 -0.01
N ASN A 88 -7.83 -9.78 0.40
CA ASN A 88 -7.12 -8.60 -0.08
C ASN A 88 -5.95 -8.31 0.87
N PRO A 89 -4.69 -8.36 0.39
CA PRO A 89 -3.52 -8.13 1.23
C PRO A 89 -3.49 -6.72 1.85
N THR A 90 -3.96 -5.71 1.13
CA THR A 90 -4.02 -4.34 1.62
C THR A 90 -5.02 -4.20 2.77
N GLU A 91 -6.21 -4.76 2.63
CA GLU A 91 -7.22 -4.77 3.68
C GLU A 91 -6.75 -5.57 4.91
N LEU A 92 -6.08 -6.69 4.67
CA LEU A 92 -5.51 -7.52 5.74
C LEU A 92 -4.47 -6.75 6.57
N GLU A 93 -3.59 -6.02 5.92
CA GLU A 93 -2.58 -5.17 6.60
C GLU A 93 -3.23 -3.99 7.34
N ASP A 94 -4.30 -3.40 6.81
CA ASP A 94 -5.04 -2.33 7.50
C ASP A 94 -5.73 -2.84 8.76
N ILE A 95 -6.35 -4.02 8.72
CA ILE A 95 -6.94 -4.66 9.90
C ILE A 95 -5.87 -4.94 10.96
N TYR A 96 -4.67 -5.34 10.54
CA TYR A 96 -3.57 -5.65 11.43
C TYR A 96 -2.86 -4.42 12.01
N LEU A 97 -2.90 -3.28 11.31
CA LEU A 97 -2.10 -2.10 11.64
C LEU A 97 -2.22 -1.62 13.11
N PRO A 98 -3.43 -1.59 13.74
CA PRO A 98 -3.57 -1.22 15.16
C PRO A 98 -2.91 -2.21 16.13
N TYR A 99 -2.72 -3.46 15.71
CA TYR A 99 -2.19 -4.55 16.55
C TYR A 99 -0.70 -4.82 16.28
N LYS A 100 -0.15 -4.20 15.23
CA LYS A 100 1.25 -4.39 14.85
C LYS A 100 2.16 -3.92 16.00
N PRO A 101 3.12 -4.76 16.46
CA PRO A 101 4.05 -4.37 17.50
C PRO A 101 4.80 -3.08 17.15
N LYS A 102 4.66 -2.07 17.98
CA LYS A 102 5.24 -0.75 17.75
C LYS A 102 6.50 -0.60 18.59
N ARG A 103 7.58 -0.17 17.95
CA ARG A 103 8.84 0.10 18.64
C ARG A 103 9.08 1.60 18.66
N LYS A 104 9.10 2.21 19.89
CA LYS A 104 9.52 3.60 20.14
C LYS A 104 8.88 4.65 19.23
N THR A 105 7.55 4.54 18.97
CA THR A 105 6.83 5.61 18.27
C THR A 105 6.65 6.82 19.18
N ARG A 106 6.42 8.02 18.58
CA ARG A 106 6.09 9.23 19.36
C ARG A 106 4.82 9.03 20.19
N ALA A 107 3.82 8.37 19.60
CA ALA A 107 2.57 8.05 20.28
C ALA A 107 2.78 7.09 21.47
N GLU A 108 3.64 6.07 21.30
CA GLU A 108 3.96 5.15 22.39
C GLU A 108 4.67 5.87 23.55
N ALA A 109 5.62 6.75 23.25
CA ALA A 109 6.27 7.58 24.25
C ALA A 109 5.26 8.50 24.98
N ALA A 110 4.28 9.05 24.26
CA ALA A 110 3.21 9.86 24.85
C ALA A 110 2.26 9.02 25.72
N ARG A 111 1.93 7.77 25.33
CA ARG A 111 1.16 6.84 26.17
C ARG A 111 1.90 6.51 27.47
N GLN A 112 3.21 6.27 27.40
CA GLN A 112 4.03 6.04 28.60
C GLN A 112 4.06 7.23 29.57
N LYS A 113 3.94 8.45 29.02
CA LYS A 113 3.74 9.68 29.85
C LYS A 113 2.31 9.82 30.41
N GLY A 114 1.38 8.90 30.08
CA GLY A 114 0.00 8.94 30.58
C GLY A 114 -0.89 9.94 29.84
N LEU A 115 -0.59 10.31 28.59
CA LEU A 115 -1.33 11.32 27.83
C LEU A 115 -2.51 10.77 27.01
N GLU A 116 -2.76 9.46 27.05
CA GLU A 116 -3.87 8.85 26.31
C GLU A 116 -5.25 9.40 26.73
N PRO A 117 -5.56 9.61 28.03
CA PRO A 117 -6.84 10.23 28.41
C PRO A 117 -7.00 11.66 27.87
N LEU A 118 -5.92 12.43 27.77
CA LEU A 118 -5.96 13.76 27.16
C LEU A 118 -6.27 13.68 25.66
N ALA A 119 -5.66 12.74 24.93
CA ALA A 119 -5.96 12.49 23.54
C ALA A 119 -7.44 12.11 23.33
N MET A 120 -8.01 11.28 24.21
CA MET A 120 -9.44 10.95 24.17
C MET A 120 -10.34 12.16 24.38
N ILE A 121 -10.02 13.03 25.36
CA ILE A 121 -10.74 14.28 25.61
C ILE A 121 -10.70 15.18 24.38
N MET A 122 -9.53 15.33 23.77
CA MET A 122 -9.34 16.11 22.54
C MET A 122 -10.18 15.54 21.38
N MET A 123 -10.21 14.22 21.19
CA MET A 123 -11.00 13.57 20.15
C MET A 123 -12.50 13.72 20.35
N LEU A 124 -12.99 13.81 21.58
CA LEU A 124 -14.41 14.08 21.86
C LEU A 124 -14.82 15.51 21.49
N GLN A 125 -13.88 16.46 21.41
CA GLN A 125 -14.06 17.86 21.00
C GLN A 125 -15.19 18.59 21.77
N ARG A 126 -15.36 18.27 23.04
CA ARG A 126 -16.41 18.84 23.92
C ARG A 126 -15.86 19.68 25.08
N GLU A 127 -14.54 19.63 25.30
CA GLU A 127 -13.89 20.35 26.40
C GLU A 127 -13.83 21.86 26.11
N PRO A 128 -14.43 22.70 26.93
CA PRO A 128 -14.47 24.15 26.69
C PRO A 128 -13.16 24.87 27.01
N ASN A 129 -12.32 24.30 27.89
CA ASN A 129 -11.04 24.87 28.27
C ASN A 129 -9.96 23.78 28.23
N LEU A 130 -9.51 23.49 27.06
CA LEU A 130 -8.52 22.44 26.82
C LEU A 130 -7.18 22.75 27.49
N THR A 131 -6.76 24.01 27.50
CA THR A 131 -5.50 24.44 28.10
C THR A 131 -5.48 24.16 29.60
N ALA A 132 -6.53 24.50 30.32
CA ALA A 132 -6.64 24.19 31.77
C ALA A 132 -6.69 22.68 32.00
N LYS A 133 -7.37 21.92 31.13
CA LYS A 133 -7.42 20.47 31.20
C LYS A 133 -6.04 19.84 30.96
N ALA A 134 -5.32 20.29 29.97
CA ALA A 134 -3.98 19.80 29.63
C ALA A 134 -2.98 20.08 30.76
N ALA A 135 -3.11 21.21 31.48
CA ALA A 135 -2.29 21.54 32.63
C ALA A 135 -2.38 20.48 33.76
N THR A 136 -3.50 19.75 33.87
CA THR A 136 -3.64 18.67 34.87
C THR A 136 -2.80 17.43 34.53
N PHE A 137 -2.30 17.33 33.29
CA PHE A 137 -1.43 16.24 32.82
C PHE A 137 0.06 16.60 32.87
N VAL A 138 0.41 17.80 33.28
CA VAL A 138 1.81 18.23 33.48
C VAL A 138 2.33 17.56 34.74
N LYS A 139 2.87 16.34 34.61
CA LYS A 139 3.40 15.51 35.70
C LYS A 139 4.55 14.65 35.18
N GLY A 140 5.52 14.33 36.03
CA GLY A 140 6.64 13.46 35.67
C GLY A 140 7.46 14.02 34.51
N ASP A 141 7.48 13.26 33.39
CA ASP A 141 8.26 13.61 32.20
C ASP A 141 7.57 14.61 31.24
N VAL A 142 6.38 15.11 31.60
CA VAL A 142 5.67 16.14 30.85
C VAL A 142 6.08 17.52 31.36
N LYS A 143 6.77 18.28 30.52
CA LYS A 143 7.41 19.55 30.89
C LYS A 143 6.43 20.68 31.10
N ASP A 144 5.49 20.84 30.22
CA ASP A 144 4.51 21.92 30.18
C ASP A 144 3.22 21.49 29.46
N THR A 145 2.27 22.41 29.41
CA THR A 145 0.97 22.18 28.75
C THR A 145 1.11 21.89 27.25
N GLU A 146 2.06 22.54 26.57
CA GLU A 146 2.29 22.30 25.14
C GLU A 146 2.91 20.93 24.90
N ASP A 147 3.83 20.45 25.74
CA ASP A 147 4.35 19.08 25.67
C ASP A 147 3.23 18.04 25.86
N ALA A 148 2.28 18.32 26.79
CA ALA A 148 1.10 17.48 26.97
C ALA A 148 0.21 17.44 25.73
N LEU A 149 -0.12 18.60 25.16
CA LEU A 149 -0.93 18.71 23.94
C LEU A 149 -0.24 18.06 22.74
N LYS A 150 1.05 18.27 22.58
CA LYS A 150 1.86 17.65 21.52
C LYS A 150 1.87 16.14 21.63
N GLY A 151 2.08 15.59 22.83
CA GLY A 151 2.01 14.15 23.04
C GLY A 151 0.63 13.58 22.74
N ALA A 152 -0.44 14.29 23.13
CA ALA A 152 -1.80 13.90 22.79
C ALA A 152 -2.06 13.96 21.27
N ARG A 153 -1.55 14.97 20.55
CA ARG A 153 -1.60 15.04 19.07
C ARG A 153 -0.87 13.86 18.42
N ASP A 154 0.29 13.45 18.95
CA ASP A 154 1.02 12.29 18.42
C ASP A 154 0.21 10.99 18.56
N ILE A 155 -0.54 10.81 19.65
CA ILE A 155 -1.45 9.67 19.84
C ILE A 155 -2.61 9.75 18.84
N ILE A 156 -3.24 10.91 18.68
CA ILE A 156 -4.33 11.12 17.72
C ILE A 156 -3.85 10.86 16.28
N ALA A 157 -2.68 11.36 15.93
CA ALA A 157 -2.10 11.15 14.60
C ALA A 157 -1.92 9.65 14.28
N GLU A 158 -1.49 8.86 15.26
CA GLU A 158 -1.40 7.41 15.11
C GLU A 158 -2.78 6.76 14.97
N GLN A 159 -3.78 7.15 15.76
CA GLN A 159 -5.16 6.66 15.64
C GLN A 159 -5.77 6.98 14.27
N VAL A 160 -5.55 8.19 13.75
CA VAL A 160 -5.99 8.59 12.40
C VAL A 160 -5.32 7.73 11.34
N ASN A 161 -4.02 7.46 11.44
CA ASN A 161 -3.29 6.59 10.52
C ASN A 161 -3.78 5.14 10.54
N GLU A 162 -4.22 4.65 11.67
CA GLU A 162 -4.74 3.29 11.86
C GLU A 162 -6.22 3.15 11.50
N ASN A 163 -6.90 4.27 11.25
CA ASN A 163 -8.30 4.26 10.88
C ASN A 163 -8.48 3.82 9.43
N GLU A 164 -9.13 2.69 9.22
CA GLU A 164 -9.35 2.10 7.89
C GLU A 164 -10.16 3.01 6.97
N CYS A 165 -11.17 3.72 7.50
CA CYS A 165 -11.95 4.66 6.70
C CYS A 165 -11.09 5.83 6.22
N ALA A 166 -10.18 6.34 7.06
CA ALA A 166 -9.22 7.38 6.69
C ALA A 166 -8.27 6.87 5.59
N ARG A 167 -7.67 5.69 5.78
CA ARG A 167 -6.77 5.08 4.79
C ARG A 167 -7.48 4.89 3.45
N ASN A 168 -8.67 4.34 3.46
CA ASN A 168 -9.46 4.13 2.24
C ASN A 168 -9.88 5.45 1.59
N ALA A 169 -10.20 6.48 2.37
CA ALA A 169 -10.50 7.80 1.84
C ALA A 169 -9.29 8.39 1.08
N ILE A 170 -8.10 8.29 1.64
CA ILE A 170 -6.86 8.76 0.99
C ILE A 170 -6.50 7.88 -0.21
N ARG A 171 -6.58 6.54 -0.13
CA ARG A 171 -6.39 5.66 -1.31
C ARG A 171 -7.32 6.01 -2.47
N ASN A 172 -8.56 6.35 -2.17
CA ASN A 172 -9.50 6.80 -3.18
C ASN A 172 -9.07 8.12 -3.86
N GLN A 173 -8.45 9.04 -3.11
CA GLN A 173 -7.87 10.24 -3.72
C GLN A 173 -6.67 9.89 -4.59
N PHE A 174 -5.75 9.06 -4.12
CA PHE A 174 -4.64 8.55 -4.93
C PHE A 174 -5.14 7.86 -6.21
N THR A 175 -6.12 6.98 -6.09
CA THR A 175 -6.70 6.29 -7.26
C THR A 175 -7.29 7.26 -8.28
N ARG A 176 -7.89 8.36 -7.84
CA ARG A 176 -8.59 9.29 -8.75
C ARG A 176 -7.69 10.36 -9.32
N GLN A 177 -6.77 10.89 -8.53
CA GLN A 177 -6.11 12.17 -8.80
C GLN A 177 -4.58 12.13 -8.60
N ALA A 178 -3.98 10.96 -8.31
CA ALA A 178 -2.54 10.91 -8.13
C ALA A 178 -1.81 11.33 -9.40
N GLU A 179 -0.83 12.21 -9.23
CA GLU A 179 0.14 12.61 -10.24
C GLU A 179 1.49 11.99 -9.91
N ILE A 180 2.19 11.53 -10.94
CA ILE A 180 3.61 11.20 -10.83
C ILE A 180 4.40 12.45 -11.20
N THR A 181 5.25 12.88 -10.29
CA THR A 181 6.16 14.01 -10.50
C THR A 181 7.59 13.52 -10.43
N ALA A 182 8.44 14.05 -11.28
CA ALA A 182 9.87 13.77 -11.26
C ALA A 182 10.67 15.07 -11.39
N LYS A 183 11.72 15.17 -10.58
CA LYS A 183 12.67 16.31 -10.62
C LYS A 183 14.08 15.79 -10.59
N VAL A 184 14.97 16.42 -11.35
CA VAL A 184 16.38 16.05 -11.33
C VAL A 184 16.99 16.35 -9.95
N VAL A 185 17.87 15.47 -9.49
CA VAL A 185 18.64 15.68 -8.26
C VAL A 185 19.68 16.77 -8.53
N LYS A 186 19.68 17.80 -7.71
CA LYS A 186 20.57 18.94 -7.85
C LYS A 186 22.04 18.51 -7.94
N GLY A 187 22.73 18.96 -8.99
CA GLY A 187 24.13 18.63 -9.26
C GLY A 187 24.33 17.32 -10.03
N LYS A 188 23.27 16.67 -10.51
CA LYS A 188 23.34 15.45 -11.33
C LYS A 188 22.78 15.61 -12.74
N GLU A 189 22.62 16.84 -13.20
CA GLU A 189 22.01 17.17 -14.48
C GLU A 189 22.78 16.55 -15.66
N GLU A 190 24.13 16.52 -15.58
CA GLU A 190 24.98 15.92 -16.63
C GLU A 190 24.88 14.39 -16.64
N GLU A 191 24.94 13.74 -15.46
CA GLU A 191 24.79 12.28 -15.33
C GLU A 191 23.41 11.82 -15.78
N ALA A 192 22.38 12.63 -15.52
CA ALA A 192 20.99 12.37 -15.85
C ALA A 192 20.61 12.75 -17.29
N ALA A 193 21.54 13.17 -18.15
CA ALA A 193 21.24 13.70 -19.49
C ALA A 193 20.30 12.81 -20.33
N LYS A 194 20.40 11.49 -20.19
CA LYS A 194 19.51 10.51 -20.86
C LYS A 194 18.04 10.56 -20.39
N TYR A 195 17.78 11.23 -19.25
CA TYR A 195 16.45 11.39 -18.66
C TYR A 195 15.98 12.86 -18.69
N ARG A 196 16.54 13.70 -19.55
CA ARG A 196 16.28 15.16 -19.62
C ARG A 196 14.78 15.46 -19.71
N ASP A 197 14.00 14.65 -20.42
CA ASP A 197 12.56 14.85 -20.58
C ASP A 197 11.77 14.71 -19.26
N TYR A 198 12.41 14.19 -18.22
CA TYR A 198 11.82 13.98 -16.89
C TYR A 198 12.41 14.87 -15.80
N PHE A 199 13.19 15.90 -16.14
CA PHE A 199 13.84 16.79 -15.16
C PHE A 199 12.86 17.67 -14.39
N ASP A 200 11.74 18.03 -15.01
CA ASP A 200 10.60 18.69 -14.38
C ASP A 200 9.33 18.14 -15.02
N PHE A 201 8.98 16.97 -14.59
CA PHE A 201 7.88 16.18 -15.18
C PHE A 201 6.72 16.06 -14.20
N SER A 202 5.50 16.25 -14.70
CA SER A 202 4.26 15.97 -13.98
C SER A 202 3.22 15.42 -14.94
N GLU A 203 2.63 14.29 -14.58
CA GLU A 203 1.54 13.66 -15.34
C GLU A 203 0.62 12.89 -14.40
N SER A 204 -0.69 12.83 -14.73
CA SER A 204 -1.61 11.95 -14.01
C SER A 204 -1.13 10.50 -14.09
N LEU A 205 -1.03 9.83 -12.93
CA LEU A 205 -0.58 8.43 -12.83
C LEU A 205 -1.40 7.49 -13.71
N LYS A 206 -2.69 7.78 -13.89
CA LYS A 206 -3.58 6.99 -14.76
C LYS A 206 -3.24 7.09 -16.24
N ARG A 207 -2.66 8.20 -16.67
CA ARG A 207 -2.31 8.47 -18.08
C ARG A 207 -0.86 8.16 -18.38
N CYS A 208 -0.03 8.04 -17.35
CA CYS A 208 1.38 7.74 -17.50
C CYS A 208 1.54 6.36 -18.11
N THR A 209 2.17 6.31 -19.27
CA THR A 209 2.42 5.07 -19.99
C THR A 209 3.49 4.24 -19.28
N SER A 210 3.39 2.92 -19.38
CA SER A 210 4.29 2.00 -18.66
C SER A 210 5.77 2.24 -18.97
N HIS A 211 6.12 2.54 -20.23
CA HIS A 211 7.52 2.82 -20.59
C HIS A 211 8.05 4.11 -19.94
N ARG A 212 7.23 5.17 -19.80
CA ARG A 212 7.63 6.39 -19.10
C ARG A 212 7.79 6.13 -17.61
N LEU A 213 6.80 5.46 -17.00
CA LEU A 213 6.86 5.10 -15.59
C LEU A 213 8.13 4.32 -15.27
N LEU A 214 8.44 3.29 -16.07
CA LEU A 214 9.65 2.47 -15.88
C LEU A 214 10.94 3.26 -16.09
N ALA A 215 10.98 4.19 -17.06
CA ALA A 215 12.13 5.06 -17.27
C ALA A 215 12.35 5.98 -16.05
N ILE A 216 11.29 6.61 -15.54
CA ILE A 216 11.34 7.48 -14.34
C ILE A 216 11.78 6.67 -13.11
N ARG A 217 11.21 5.48 -12.90
CA ARG A 217 11.57 4.61 -11.76
C ARG A 217 13.00 4.09 -11.84
N ARG A 218 13.51 3.83 -13.04
CA ARG A 218 14.92 3.49 -13.25
C ARG A 218 15.83 4.66 -12.88
N ALA A 219 15.54 5.86 -13.38
CA ALA A 219 16.30 7.06 -13.05
C ALA A 219 16.29 7.37 -11.54
N GLU A 220 15.18 7.10 -10.86
CA GLU A 220 15.08 7.20 -9.39
C GLU A 220 15.98 6.16 -8.71
N SER A 221 15.98 4.91 -9.15
CA SER A 221 16.83 3.85 -8.59
C SER A 221 18.32 4.11 -8.81
N GLU A 222 18.67 4.80 -9.90
CA GLU A 222 20.04 5.30 -10.17
C GLU A 222 20.37 6.55 -9.34
N GLY A 223 19.41 7.09 -8.56
CA GLY A 223 19.59 8.29 -7.74
C GLY A 223 19.74 9.59 -8.54
N LEU A 224 19.23 9.61 -9.77
CA LEU A 224 19.30 10.75 -10.70
C LEU A 224 18.06 11.63 -10.65
N LEU A 225 16.89 11.04 -10.40
CA LEU A 225 15.64 11.76 -10.25
C LEU A 225 15.07 11.55 -8.84
N LYS A 226 14.37 12.56 -8.35
CA LYS A 226 13.50 12.48 -7.17
C LYS A 226 12.08 12.36 -7.68
N VAL A 227 11.41 11.26 -7.34
CA VAL A 227 10.07 10.94 -7.82
C VAL A 227 9.08 10.99 -6.65
N SER A 228 7.87 11.47 -6.90
CA SER A 228 6.75 11.43 -5.97
C SER A 228 5.46 11.05 -6.70
N ILE A 229 4.61 10.29 -6.04
CA ILE A 229 3.28 9.92 -6.52
C ILE A 229 2.29 10.39 -5.47
N SER A 230 1.56 11.46 -5.75
CA SER A 230 0.67 12.08 -4.76
C SER A 230 -0.51 12.76 -5.45
N PRO A 231 -1.72 12.71 -4.88
CA PRO A 231 -2.78 13.63 -5.24
C PRO A 231 -2.51 15.01 -4.61
N ASP A 232 -3.43 15.95 -4.83
CA ASP A 232 -3.42 17.22 -4.14
C ASP A 232 -3.57 17.05 -2.64
N ASP A 233 -2.63 17.63 -1.88
CA ASP A 233 -2.58 17.53 -0.43
C ASP A 233 -3.76 18.24 0.25
N GLU A 234 -4.24 19.37 -0.29
CA GLU A 234 -5.36 20.13 0.27
C GLU A 234 -6.65 19.30 0.19
N ALA A 235 -6.93 18.67 -0.94
CA ALA A 235 -8.08 17.81 -1.11
C ALA A 235 -8.06 16.59 -0.16
N CYS A 236 -6.87 16.05 0.10
CA CYS A 236 -6.69 14.97 1.08
C CYS A 236 -6.96 15.44 2.51
N LEU A 237 -6.41 16.58 2.89
CA LEU A 237 -6.60 17.16 4.23
C LEU A 237 -8.07 17.52 4.47
N GLU A 238 -8.75 18.17 3.51
CA GLU A 238 -10.18 18.45 3.62
C GLU A 238 -11.01 17.16 3.83
N ARG A 239 -10.62 16.07 3.17
CA ARG A 239 -11.33 14.80 3.31
C ARG A 239 -11.19 14.22 4.71
N LEU A 240 -10.00 14.32 5.29
CA LEU A 240 -9.73 13.88 6.66
C LEU A 240 -10.39 14.83 7.68
N ASP A 241 -10.32 16.14 7.45
CA ASP A 241 -10.96 17.12 8.33
C ASP A 241 -12.47 16.87 8.45
N ARG A 242 -13.15 16.59 7.35
CA ARG A 242 -14.58 16.23 7.36
C ARG A 242 -14.89 14.98 8.19
N GLN A 243 -13.93 14.08 8.34
CA GLN A 243 -14.11 12.83 9.07
C GLN A 243 -13.80 12.99 10.57
N PHE A 244 -12.83 13.81 10.94
CA PHE A 244 -12.30 13.87 12.29
C PHE A 244 -12.54 15.20 13.02
N VAL A 245 -12.78 16.29 12.32
CA VAL A 245 -12.94 17.61 12.92
C VAL A 245 -14.42 17.97 13.02
N HIS A 246 -14.92 18.09 14.26
CA HIS A 246 -16.31 18.34 14.57
C HIS A 246 -16.46 19.61 15.40
N GLY A 247 -16.65 20.76 14.76
CA GLY A 247 -16.80 22.03 15.45
C GLY A 247 -15.64 22.99 15.23
N ASN A 248 -15.57 24.03 16.10
CA ASN A 248 -14.60 25.11 15.97
C ASN A 248 -14.10 25.59 17.34
N ASN A 249 -13.82 24.63 18.25
CA ASN A 249 -13.26 24.91 19.58
C ASN A 249 -11.76 24.58 19.62
N GLU A 250 -11.11 24.83 20.75
CA GLU A 250 -9.69 24.53 20.97
C GLU A 250 -9.36 23.06 20.66
N CYS A 251 -10.21 22.11 21.09
CA CYS A 251 -10.01 20.69 20.79
C CYS A 251 -10.04 20.41 19.30
N SER A 252 -11.00 21.00 18.56
CA SER A 252 -11.12 20.82 17.12
C SER A 252 -9.88 21.33 16.37
N HIS A 253 -9.29 22.44 16.81
CA HIS A 253 -8.04 22.94 16.24
C HIS A 253 -6.88 21.96 16.48
N GLN A 254 -6.76 21.42 17.69
CA GLN A 254 -5.73 20.44 18.04
C GLN A 254 -5.89 19.13 17.26
N VAL A 255 -7.15 18.65 17.07
CA VAL A 255 -7.44 17.47 16.26
C VAL A 255 -7.09 17.74 14.80
N LYS A 256 -7.38 18.93 14.27
CA LYS A 256 -7.01 19.31 12.90
C LYS A 256 -5.50 19.30 12.68
N GLU A 257 -4.73 19.84 13.61
CA GLU A 257 -3.27 19.77 13.58
C GLU A 257 -2.75 18.32 13.62
N ALA A 258 -3.32 17.49 14.49
CA ALA A 258 -2.97 16.08 14.61
C ALA A 258 -3.30 15.30 13.32
N THR A 259 -4.44 15.60 12.70
CA THR A 259 -4.86 15.00 11.44
C THR A 259 -3.93 15.39 10.27
N ALA A 260 -3.51 16.66 10.24
CA ALA A 260 -2.55 17.15 9.24
C ALA A 260 -1.16 16.49 9.42
N ASP A 261 -0.69 16.31 10.65
CA ASP A 261 0.53 15.56 10.95
C ASP A 261 0.41 14.10 10.57
N ALA A 262 -0.72 13.44 10.90
CA ALA A 262 -1.01 12.07 10.51
C ALA A 262 -0.93 11.89 8.99
N TYR A 263 -1.54 12.80 8.23
CA TYR A 263 -1.49 12.77 6.77
C TYR A 263 -0.06 12.89 6.25
N LYS A 264 0.64 13.95 6.63
CA LYS A 264 1.96 14.26 6.08
C LYS A 264 3.04 13.25 6.45
N ARG A 265 3.01 12.77 7.69
CA ARG A 265 4.06 11.94 8.28
C ARG A 265 3.79 10.43 8.15
N LEU A 266 2.55 10.01 8.17
CA LEU A 266 2.18 8.59 8.28
C LEU A 266 1.38 8.10 7.05
N LEU A 267 0.22 8.69 6.76
CA LEU A 267 -0.69 8.22 5.71
C LEU A 267 -0.09 8.39 4.32
N LYS A 268 0.31 9.63 3.96
CA LYS A 268 0.84 9.94 2.63
C LYS A 268 2.04 9.08 2.26
N PRO A 269 3.13 8.98 3.06
CA PRO A 269 4.29 8.17 2.71
C PRO A 269 3.96 6.68 2.58
N SER A 270 3.07 6.17 3.44
CA SER A 270 2.64 4.76 3.41
C SER A 270 1.86 4.45 2.13
N ILE A 271 0.86 5.27 1.79
CA ILE A 271 0.01 5.07 0.63
C ILE A 271 0.77 5.38 -0.68
N GLU A 272 1.66 6.38 -0.69
CA GLU A 272 2.55 6.66 -1.81
C GLU A 272 3.42 5.44 -2.14
N THR A 273 4.01 4.80 -1.13
CA THR A 273 4.80 3.56 -1.31
C THR A 273 3.95 2.43 -1.89
N GLU A 274 2.71 2.28 -1.41
CA GLU A 274 1.76 1.29 -1.92
C GLU A 274 1.46 1.52 -3.41
N PHE A 275 1.10 2.76 -3.79
CA PHE A 275 0.81 3.11 -5.18
C PHE A 275 2.05 3.05 -6.08
N ALA A 276 3.22 3.39 -5.57
CA ALA A 276 4.48 3.26 -6.28
C ALA A 276 4.79 1.79 -6.63
N ALA A 277 4.56 0.87 -5.68
CA ALA A 277 4.75 -0.56 -5.91
C ALA A 277 3.72 -1.11 -6.90
N GLN A 278 2.43 -0.83 -6.71
CA GLN A 278 1.35 -1.29 -7.59
C GLN A 278 1.49 -0.78 -9.02
N SER A 279 1.83 0.51 -9.19
CA SER A 279 2.02 1.10 -10.52
C SER A 279 3.23 0.52 -11.24
N LYS A 280 4.31 0.23 -10.51
CA LYS A 280 5.49 -0.42 -11.06
C LYS A 280 5.18 -1.85 -11.49
N GLU A 281 4.56 -2.66 -10.65
CA GLU A 281 4.14 -4.04 -10.97
C GLU A 281 3.31 -4.07 -12.25
N LYS A 282 2.28 -3.22 -12.33
CA LYS A 282 1.44 -3.10 -13.53
C LYS A 282 2.24 -2.72 -14.77
N ALA A 283 3.21 -1.82 -14.65
CA ALA A 283 4.04 -1.38 -15.77
C ALA A 283 5.02 -2.46 -16.21
N ASP A 284 5.59 -3.22 -15.28
CA ASP A 284 6.46 -4.37 -15.57
C ASP A 284 5.67 -5.46 -16.32
N ASP A 285 4.46 -5.81 -15.87
CA ASP A 285 3.59 -6.79 -16.53
C ASP A 285 3.25 -6.38 -17.97
N GLU A 286 2.91 -5.10 -18.17
CA GLU A 286 2.63 -4.58 -19.52
C GLU A 286 3.88 -4.62 -20.42
N ALA A 287 5.04 -4.26 -19.89
CA ALA A 287 6.30 -4.31 -20.63
C ALA A 287 6.66 -5.75 -21.05
N ILE A 288 6.48 -6.73 -20.15
CA ILE A 288 6.70 -8.15 -20.43
C ILE A 288 5.73 -8.62 -21.51
N ARG A 289 4.46 -8.24 -21.43
CA ARG A 289 3.45 -8.59 -22.43
C ARG A 289 3.82 -8.06 -23.83
N VAL A 290 4.19 -6.78 -23.91
CA VAL A 290 4.59 -6.14 -25.17
C VAL A 290 5.85 -6.80 -25.74
N PHE A 291 6.83 -7.08 -24.89
CA PHE A 291 8.06 -7.78 -25.30
C PHE A 291 7.76 -9.18 -25.85
N THR A 292 6.94 -9.94 -25.14
CA THR A 292 6.54 -11.29 -25.54
C THR A 292 5.83 -11.30 -26.89
N GLU A 293 4.91 -10.35 -27.12
CA GLU A 293 4.21 -10.22 -28.41
C GLU A 293 5.18 -9.88 -29.55
N ASN A 294 6.09 -8.93 -29.34
CA ASN A 294 7.11 -8.57 -30.34
C ASN A 294 8.05 -9.74 -30.63
N LEU A 295 8.49 -10.46 -29.60
CA LEU A 295 9.35 -11.63 -29.76
C LEU A 295 8.63 -12.72 -30.55
N ARG A 296 7.35 -12.98 -30.25
CA ARG A 296 6.52 -13.93 -30.98
C ARG A 296 6.42 -13.57 -32.46
N GLN A 297 6.16 -12.28 -32.76
CA GLN A 297 6.11 -11.82 -34.17
C GLN A 297 7.43 -12.02 -34.88
N LEU A 298 8.56 -11.73 -34.25
CA LEU A 298 9.89 -11.95 -34.82
C LEU A 298 10.16 -13.44 -35.07
N LEU A 299 9.82 -14.32 -34.14
CA LEU A 299 10.05 -15.76 -34.27
C LEU A 299 9.14 -16.43 -35.33
N LEU A 300 7.95 -15.87 -35.53
CA LEU A 300 6.99 -16.38 -36.54
C LEU A 300 7.13 -15.69 -37.90
N SER A 301 8.02 -14.70 -38.03
CA SER A 301 8.28 -14.05 -39.32
C SER A 301 8.84 -15.06 -40.33
N PRO A 302 8.38 -15.03 -41.59
CA PRO A 302 8.97 -15.89 -42.63
C PRO A 302 10.47 -15.62 -42.75
N PRO A 303 11.29 -16.65 -42.96
CA PRO A 303 12.71 -16.46 -43.15
C PRO A 303 12.97 -15.50 -44.31
N LEU A 304 13.88 -14.56 -44.13
CA LEU A 304 14.36 -13.71 -45.23
C LEU A 304 14.87 -14.63 -46.33
N GLY A 305 14.19 -14.62 -47.49
CA GLY A 305 14.56 -15.44 -48.63
C GLY A 305 16.04 -15.25 -48.95
N GLN A 306 16.72 -16.34 -49.23
CA GLN A 306 18.10 -16.26 -49.75
C GLN A 306 18.06 -15.48 -51.07
N LYS A 307 18.49 -14.24 -51.04
CA LYS A 307 18.90 -13.55 -52.27
C LYS A 307 20.13 -14.28 -52.78
N ARG A 308 19.96 -15.06 -53.85
CA ARG A 308 21.06 -15.43 -54.73
C ARG A 308 21.53 -14.22 -55.49
#